data_4da2ca1f105283caa765dcc92c33b374
#
_entry.id   4da2ca1f105283caa765dcc92c33b374
#
_cell.length_a   1.000
_cell.length_b   1.000
_cell.length_c   1.000
_cell.angle_alpha   90.00
_cell.angle_beta   90.00
_cell.angle_gamma   90.00
#
_symmetry.space_group_name_H-M   'P 1'
#
loop_
_entity.id
_entity.type
_entity.pdbx_description
1 polymer ?
#
loop_
_entity_poly.entity_id
_entity_poly.type
_entity_poly.pdbx_seq_one_letter_code
_entity_poly.pdbx_strand_id
1 'polypeptide(L)'
;PKQYAPPPASLREAVQVPFQEFFQRRSIGPALAVLAFMALYKLGDNMATALASPFYLEMQFTPTQIGLVAKHAALWPSIIGGLLGALIIVKIGLNRALWIFGFIQLTTIFGYVWLSNAGPDLVILAVVIAGEYLGVGLGTAAFIAFIAREASRLAVATQLAMFTALAALPR
;
A
#
# COMPACT_ATOMS: atom_id res chain seq x y z
N PRO A 1 -15.56 24.12 20.44
CA PRO A 1 -15.57 22.97 21.33
C PRO A 1 -15.39 21.71 20.49
N LYS A 2 -14.31 20.94 20.75
CA LYS A 2 -14.08 19.65 20.08
C LYS A 2 -15.10 18.67 20.65
N GLN A 3 -16.14 18.34 19.88
CA GLN A 3 -17.04 17.23 20.22
C GLN A 3 -16.28 15.93 19.98
N TYR A 4 -15.71 15.38 21.05
CA TYR A 4 -15.27 13.99 21.04
C TYR A 4 -16.52 13.12 21.20
N ALA A 5 -16.67 12.14 20.32
CA ALA A 5 -17.69 11.11 20.52
C ALA A 5 -17.40 10.38 21.86
N PRO A 6 -18.42 10.06 22.65
CA PRO A 6 -18.23 9.27 23.87
C PRO A 6 -17.58 7.93 23.52
N PRO A 7 -16.75 7.36 24.40
CA PRO A 7 -16.15 6.05 24.14
C PRO A 7 -17.26 4.99 23.96
N PRO A 8 -17.08 4.05 23.02
CA PRO A 8 -18.08 3.01 22.75
C PRO A 8 -18.29 2.15 24.00
N ALA A 9 -19.54 1.89 24.35
CA ALA A 9 -19.92 1.11 25.53
C ALA A 9 -19.66 -0.40 25.37
N SER A 10 -19.46 -0.89 24.15
CA SER A 10 -19.18 -2.31 23.85
C SER A 10 -18.29 -2.47 22.60
N LEU A 11 -17.59 -3.62 22.48
CA LEU A 11 -16.85 -3.98 21.26
C LEU A 11 -17.73 -4.02 20.01
N ARG A 12 -18.98 -4.46 20.17
CA ARG A 12 -19.96 -4.48 19.08
C ARG A 12 -20.26 -3.06 18.60
N GLU A 13 -20.48 -2.14 19.51
CA GLU A 13 -20.72 -0.73 19.20
C GLU A 13 -19.48 -0.08 18.56
N ALA A 14 -18.30 -0.40 19.06
CA ALA A 14 -17.01 0.08 18.51
C ALA A 14 -16.80 -0.31 17.04
N VAL A 15 -17.40 -1.41 16.58
CA VAL A 15 -17.32 -1.87 15.19
C VAL A 15 -18.52 -1.40 14.37
N GLN A 16 -19.74 -1.59 14.88
CA GLN A 16 -20.97 -1.33 14.11
C GLN A 16 -21.19 0.16 13.81
N VAL A 17 -20.94 1.04 14.78
CA VAL A 17 -21.17 2.48 14.60
C VAL A 17 -20.32 3.09 13.49
N PRO A 18 -18.99 2.85 13.41
CA PRO A 18 -18.17 3.35 12.30
C PRO A 18 -18.58 2.81 10.93
N PHE A 19 -19.00 1.55 10.85
CA PHE A 19 -19.53 0.96 9.61
C PHE A 19 -20.84 1.64 9.19
N GLN A 20 -21.81 1.73 10.09
CA GLN A 20 -23.09 2.39 9.81
C GLN A 20 -22.87 3.84 9.39
N GLU A 21 -22.02 4.59 10.11
CA GLU A 21 -21.69 5.97 9.77
C GLU A 21 -21.07 6.10 8.38
N PHE A 22 -20.14 5.20 8.01
CA PHE A 22 -19.52 5.20 6.70
C PHE A 22 -20.54 5.00 5.58
N PHE A 23 -21.45 4.03 5.73
CA PHE A 23 -22.50 3.77 4.74
C PHE A 23 -23.64 4.80 4.76
N GLN A 24 -23.96 5.41 5.91
CA GLN A 24 -24.95 6.48 6.00
C GLN A 24 -24.45 7.80 5.41
N ARG A 25 -23.18 8.10 5.59
CA ARG A 25 -22.56 9.32 5.05
C ARG A 25 -22.44 9.28 3.52
N ARG A 26 -22.41 8.10 2.95
CA ARG A 26 -22.31 7.85 1.51
C ARG A 26 -23.43 6.92 1.08
N SER A 27 -23.98 7.12 -0.11
CA SER A 27 -24.83 6.10 -0.72
C SER A 27 -24.03 4.80 -0.93
N ILE A 28 -24.70 3.66 -0.95
CA ILE A 28 -24.08 2.31 -1.01
C ILE A 28 -23.09 2.18 -2.17
N GLY A 29 -23.41 2.70 -3.36
CA GLY A 29 -22.53 2.63 -4.54
C GLY A 29 -21.15 3.28 -4.32
N PRO A 30 -21.07 4.57 -3.98
CA PRO A 30 -19.80 5.21 -3.66
C PRO A 30 -19.05 4.58 -2.48
N ALA A 31 -19.75 4.08 -1.45
CA ALA A 31 -19.11 3.38 -0.34
C ALA A 31 -18.43 2.10 -0.80
N LEU A 32 -19.12 1.27 -1.60
CA LEU A 32 -18.54 0.06 -2.19
C LEU A 32 -17.39 0.37 -3.15
N ALA A 33 -17.47 1.44 -3.93
CA ALA A 33 -16.38 1.85 -4.82
C ALA A 33 -15.10 2.20 -4.04
N VAL A 34 -15.22 2.89 -2.90
CA VAL A 34 -14.08 3.17 -2.02
C VAL A 34 -13.47 1.88 -1.46
N LEU A 35 -14.29 0.96 -0.96
CA LEU A 35 -13.81 -0.33 -0.43
C LEU A 35 -13.17 -1.19 -1.53
N ALA A 36 -13.78 -1.25 -2.71
CA ALA A 36 -13.23 -1.96 -3.87
C ALA A 36 -11.89 -1.35 -4.31
N PHE A 37 -11.80 -0.03 -4.36
CA PHE A 37 -10.54 0.65 -4.66
C PHE A 37 -9.44 0.30 -3.66
N MET A 38 -9.76 0.33 -2.35
CA MET A 38 -8.80 -0.04 -1.30
C MET A 38 -8.30 -1.48 -1.46
N ALA A 39 -9.23 -2.42 -1.70
CA ALA A 39 -8.89 -3.83 -1.89
C ALA A 39 -8.04 -4.05 -3.15
N LEU A 40 -8.46 -3.51 -4.30
CA LEU A 40 -7.78 -3.68 -5.58
C LEU A 40 -6.40 -3.00 -5.59
N TYR A 41 -6.30 -1.80 -5.01
CA TYR A 41 -5.04 -1.07 -4.94
C TYR A 41 -3.97 -1.87 -4.18
N LYS A 42 -4.37 -2.47 -3.05
CA LYS A 42 -3.43 -3.25 -2.22
C LYS A 42 -3.21 -4.67 -2.73
N LEU A 43 -4.17 -5.23 -3.46
CA LEU A 43 -4.06 -6.58 -4.01
C LEU A 43 -2.86 -6.72 -4.96
N GLY A 44 -2.66 -5.78 -5.88
CA GLY A 44 -1.55 -5.80 -6.83
C GLY A 44 -0.19 -5.79 -6.13
N ASP A 45 -0.02 -4.93 -5.13
CA ASP A 45 1.18 -4.83 -4.30
C ASP A 45 1.47 -6.14 -3.53
N ASN A 46 0.44 -6.69 -2.89
CA ASN A 46 0.57 -7.94 -2.14
C ASN A 46 0.88 -9.13 -3.04
N MET A 47 0.28 -9.22 -4.24
CA MET A 47 0.56 -10.29 -5.20
C MET A 47 1.99 -10.20 -5.74
N ALA A 48 2.47 -9.00 -6.10
CA ALA A 48 3.84 -8.80 -6.54
C ALA A 48 4.84 -9.25 -5.45
N THR A 49 4.64 -8.82 -4.21
CA THR A 49 5.49 -9.20 -3.08
C THR A 49 5.45 -10.70 -2.79
N ALA A 50 4.27 -11.35 -2.86
CA ALA A 50 4.13 -12.78 -2.61
C ALA A 50 4.84 -13.64 -3.68
N LEU A 51 4.82 -13.21 -4.93
CA LEU A 51 5.43 -13.93 -6.06
C LEU A 51 6.92 -13.62 -6.22
N ALA A 52 7.44 -12.56 -5.63
CA ALA A 52 8.82 -12.14 -5.76
C ALA A 52 9.81 -13.21 -5.27
N SER A 53 9.61 -13.76 -4.07
CA SER A 53 10.52 -14.77 -3.51
C SER A 53 10.58 -16.07 -4.31
N PRO A 54 9.45 -16.71 -4.71
CA PRO A 54 9.48 -17.84 -5.63
C PRO A 54 10.21 -17.52 -6.94
N PHE A 55 9.93 -16.36 -7.54
CA PHE A 55 10.57 -15.93 -8.77
C PHE A 55 12.09 -15.84 -8.64
N TYR A 56 12.61 -15.24 -7.54
CA TYR A 56 14.06 -15.15 -7.34
C TYR A 56 14.71 -16.53 -7.16
N LEU A 57 14.03 -17.49 -6.52
CA LEU A 57 14.50 -18.87 -6.38
C LEU A 57 14.53 -19.61 -7.73
N GLU A 58 13.52 -19.41 -8.58
CA GLU A 58 13.49 -19.94 -9.94
C GLU A 58 14.63 -19.36 -10.81
N MET A 59 14.99 -18.09 -10.58
CA MET A 59 16.14 -17.44 -11.20
C MET A 59 17.49 -17.92 -10.67
N GLN A 60 17.52 -18.96 -9.81
CA GLN A 60 18.72 -19.56 -9.24
C GLN A 60 19.47 -18.69 -8.23
N PHE A 61 18.85 -17.65 -7.68
CA PHE A 61 19.41 -16.94 -6.54
C PHE A 61 19.29 -17.77 -5.27
N THR A 62 20.35 -17.80 -4.48
CA THR A 62 20.30 -18.47 -3.16
C THR A 62 19.50 -17.64 -2.14
N PRO A 63 18.87 -18.28 -1.13
CA PRO A 63 18.17 -17.56 -0.07
C PRO A 63 19.06 -16.51 0.65
N THR A 64 20.36 -16.80 0.80
CA THR A 64 21.32 -15.88 1.41
C THR A 64 21.54 -14.64 0.53
N GLN A 65 21.67 -14.81 -0.80
CA GLN A 65 21.81 -13.70 -1.74
C GLN A 65 20.57 -12.81 -1.73
N ILE A 66 19.38 -13.44 -1.80
CA ILE A 66 18.11 -12.73 -1.74
C ILE A 66 18.00 -11.94 -0.44
N GLY A 67 18.28 -12.56 0.71
CA GLY A 67 18.21 -11.90 2.01
C GLY A 67 19.17 -10.73 2.16
N LEU A 68 20.43 -10.86 1.70
CA LEU A 68 21.42 -9.80 1.75
C LEU A 68 21.04 -8.61 0.85
N VAL A 69 20.62 -8.89 -0.39
CA VAL A 69 20.21 -7.85 -1.33
C VAL A 69 18.91 -7.18 -0.86
N ALA A 70 17.89 -7.96 -0.51
CA ALA A 70 16.60 -7.43 -0.09
C ALA A 70 16.71 -6.55 1.18
N LYS A 71 17.58 -6.92 2.14
CA LYS A 71 17.78 -6.15 3.37
C LYS A 71 18.12 -4.67 3.10
N HIS A 72 18.96 -4.41 2.10
CA HIS A 72 19.41 -3.06 1.79
C HIS A 72 18.61 -2.42 0.65
N ALA A 73 18.38 -3.18 -0.41
CA ALA A 73 17.69 -2.70 -1.61
C ALA A 73 16.18 -2.50 -1.42
N ALA A 74 15.55 -3.14 -0.41
CA ALA A 74 14.14 -2.91 -0.10
C ALA A 74 13.96 -1.80 0.95
N LEU A 75 14.72 -1.85 2.05
CA LEU A 75 14.49 -0.96 3.20
C LEU A 75 14.64 0.52 2.84
N TRP A 76 15.82 0.91 2.32
CA TRP A 76 16.11 2.31 2.06
C TRP A 76 15.22 2.93 0.98
N PRO A 77 15.00 2.27 -0.19
CA PRO A 77 14.09 2.79 -1.19
C PRO A 77 12.64 2.91 -0.71
N SER A 78 12.15 1.99 0.13
CA SER A 78 10.78 2.10 0.67
C SER A 78 10.61 3.31 1.60
N ILE A 79 11.61 3.59 2.45
CA ILE A 79 11.60 4.77 3.33
C ILE A 79 11.65 6.04 2.49
N ILE A 80 12.59 6.11 1.53
CA ILE A 80 12.73 7.26 0.63
C ILE A 80 11.44 7.46 -0.18
N GLY A 81 10.87 6.39 -0.72
CA GLY A 81 9.60 6.42 -1.44
C GLY A 81 8.45 6.95 -0.59
N GLY A 82 8.35 6.50 0.66
CA GLY A 82 7.34 6.99 1.61
C GLY A 82 7.47 8.48 1.89
N LEU A 83 8.68 8.97 2.16
CA LEU A 83 8.96 10.39 2.40
C LEU A 83 8.70 11.25 1.15
N LEU A 84 9.23 10.84 0.00
CA LEU A 84 8.99 11.53 -1.27
C LEU A 84 7.50 11.51 -1.63
N GLY A 85 6.82 10.38 -1.41
CA GLY A 85 5.39 10.25 -1.63
C GLY A 85 4.59 11.26 -0.82
N ALA A 86 4.87 11.40 0.47
CA ALA A 86 4.23 12.39 1.32
C ALA A 86 4.46 13.83 0.83
N LEU A 87 5.70 14.18 0.45
CA LEU A 87 6.04 15.50 -0.07
C LEU A 87 5.34 15.80 -1.41
N ILE A 88 5.29 14.81 -2.31
CA ILE A 88 4.64 14.94 -3.62
C ILE A 88 3.13 15.12 -3.44
N ILE A 89 2.49 14.37 -2.54
CA ILE A 89 1.05 14.49 -2.24
C ILE A 89 0.70 15.92 -1.82
N VAL A 90 1.52 16.54 -0.98
CA VAL A 90 1.31 17.94 -0.56
C VAL A 90 1.35 18.91 -1.75
N LYS A 91 2.22 18.66 -2.74
CA LYS A 91 2.38 19.55 -3.89
C LYS A 91 1.32 19.36 -4.97
N ILE A 92 1.02 18.13 -5.36
CA ILE A 92 0.16 17.84 -6.51
C ILE A 92 -1.26 17.38 -6.14
N GLY A 93 -1.49 17.13 -4.86
CA GLY A 93 -2.74 16.61 -4.33
C GLY A 93 -2.86 15.08 -4.42
N LEU A 94 -3.65 14.52 -3.52
CA LEU A 94 -3.77 13.08 -3.32
C LEU A 94 -4.27 12.32 -4.56
N ASN A 95 -5.29 12.85 -5.26
CA ASN A 95 -5.88 12.14 -6.39
C ASN A 95 -4.89 11.96 -7.56
N ARG A 96 -4.11 13.00 -7.85
CA ARG A 96 -3.06 12.92 -8.89
C ARG A 96 -1.92 12.00 -8.45
N ALA A 97 -1.53 12.08 -7.17
CA ALA A 97 -0.49 11.23 -6.60
C ALA A 97 -0.85 9.74 -6.71
N LEU A 98 -2.10 9.35 -6.40
CA LEU A 98 -2.56 7.97 -6.51
C LEU A 98 -2.40 7.42 -7.94
N TRP A 99 -2.75 8.20 -8.97
CA TRP A 99 -2.58 7.79 -10.36
C TRP A 99 -1.11 7.68 -10.75
N ILE A 100 -0.31 8.69 -10.42
CA ILE A 100 1.12 8.72 -10.78
C ILE A 100 1.87 7.58 -10.08
N PHE A 101 1.63 7.37 -8.78
CA PHE A 101 2.31 6.32 -8.03
C PHE A 101 1.86 4.92 -8.46
N GLY A 102 0.57 4.73 -8.76
CA GLY A 102 0.07 3.49 -9.33
C GLY A 102 0.71 3.19 -10.69
N PHE A 103 0.90 4.20 -11.54
CA PHE A 103 1.58 4.02 -12.83
C PHE A 103 3.09 3.73 -12.65
N ILE A 104 3.76 4.41 -11.72
CA ILE A 104 5.16 4.11 -11.38
C ILE A 104 5.26 2.66 -10.91
N GLN A 105 4.39 2.21 -10.02
CA GLN A 105 4.41 0.85 -9.51
C GLN A 105 4.14 -0.20 -10.59
N LEU A 106 3.24 0.07 -11.54
CA LEU A 106 3.06 -0.77 -12.72
C LEU A 106 4.34 -0.88 -13.56
N THR A 107 5.06 0.23 -13.73
CA THR A 107 6.30 0.22 -14.52
C THR A 107 7.43 -0.53 -13.83
N THR A 108 7.48 -0.54 -12.48
CA THR A 108 8.51 -1.32 -11.75
C THR A 108 8.37 -2.82 -11.94
N ILE A 109 7.17 -3.33 -12.21
CA ILE A 109 6.94 -4.76 -12.52
C ILE A 109 7.74 -5.21 -13.77
N PHE A 110 7.96 -4.33 -14.74
CA PHE A 110 8.81 -4.66 -15.90
C PHE A 110 10.28 -4.91 -15.52
N GLY A 111 10.70 -4.50 -14.33
CA GLY A 111 12.01 -4.87 -13.78
C GLY A 111 12.19 -6.38 -13.64
N TYR A 112 11.13 -7.13 -13.31
CA TYR A 112 11.18 -8.60 -13.27
C TYR A 112 11.38 -9.21 -14.65
N VAL A 113 10.78 -8.62 -15.69
CA VAL A 113 10.99 -9.04 -17.09
C VAL A 113 12.44 -8.76 -17.49
N TRP A 114 13.00 -7.63 -17.09
CA TRP A 114 14.41 -7.35 -17.33
C TRP A 114 15.33 -8.35 -16.63
N LEU A 115 15.08 -8.64 -15.35
CA LEU A 115 15.85 -9.61 -14.58
C LEU A 115 15.77 -11.02 -15.20
N SER A 116 14.59 -11.46 -15.65
CA SER A 116 14.41 -12.78 -16.28
C SER A 116 15.22 -12.95 -17.59
N ASN A 117 15.45 -11.85 -18.33
CA ASN A 117 16.25 -11.88 -19.55
C ASN A 117 17.75 -11.72 -19.31
N ALA A 118 18.14 -11.06 -18.22
CA ALA A 118 19.55 -10.81 -17.88
C ALA A 118 20.22 -12.01 -17.19
N GLY A 119 19.43 -12.91 -16.59
CA GLY A 119 19.94 -14.03 -15.79
C GLY A 119 20.22 -13.63 -14.34
N PRO A 120 20.87 -14.52 -13.54
CA PRO A 120 21.04 -14.34 -12.10
C PRO A 120 22.17 -13.33 -11.76
N ASP A 121 21.95 -12.06 -12.06
CA ASP A 121 22.85 -10.95 -11.73
C ASP A 121 22.40 -10.24 -10.45
N LEU A 122 23.27 -10.17 -9.43
CA LEU A 122 22.96 -9.56 -8.13
C LEU A 122 22.77 -8.04 -8.21
N VAL A 123 23.43 -7.36 -9.15
CA VAL A 123 23.28 -5.92 -9.31
C VAL A 123 21.92 -5.60 -9.90
N ILE A 124 21.52 -6.36 -10.93
CA ILE A 124 20.18 -6.21 -11.55
C ILE A 124 19.09 -6.56 -10.55
N LEU A 125 19.27 -7.63 -9.77
CA LEU A 125 18.37 -7.98 -8.67
C LEU A 125 18.21 -6.81 -7.68
N ALA A 126 19.33 -6.20 -7.25
CA ALA A 126 19.29 -5.06 -6.33
C ALA A 126 18.56 -3.85 -6.92
N VAL A 127 18.77 -3.54 -8.19
CA VAL A 127 18.10 -2.43 -8.89
C VAL A 127 16.60 -2.69 -9.02
N VAL A 128 16.21 -3.91 -9.37
CA VAL A 128 14.79 -4.30 -9.51
C VAL A 128 14.08 -4.21 -8.15
N ILE A 129 14.67 -4.78 -7.09
CA ILE A 129 14.13 -4.70 -5.73
C ILE A 129 14.03 -3.24 -5.28
N ALA A 130 15.08 -2.44 -5.49
CA ALA A 130 15.09 -1.04 -5.10
C ALA A 130 14.00 -0.22 -5.82
N GLY A 131 13.83 -0.42 -7.12
CA GLY A 131 12.78 0.22 -7.91
C GLY A 131 11.38 -0.15 -7.44
N GLU A 132 11.14 -1.44 -7.22
CA GLU A 132 9.85 -1.94 -6.72
C GLU A 132 9.53 -1.35 -5.35
N TYR A 133 10.45 -1.43 -4.38
CA TYR A 133 10.20 -0.93 -3.03
C TYR A 133 10.12 0.59 -2.95
N LEU A 134 10.76 1.32 -3.86
CA LEU A 134 10.51 2.75 -4.02
C LEU A 134 9.05 3.01 -4.43
N GLY A 135 8.55 2.25 -5.42
CA GLY A 135 7.14 2.30 -5.84
C GLY A 135 6.18 1.94 -4.71
N VAL A 136 6.48 0.87 -3.97
CA VAL A 136 5.71 0.45 -2.78
C VAL A 136 5.67 1.56 -1.72
N GLY A 137 6.79 2.23 -1.47
CA GLY A 137 6.87 3.36 -0.53
C GLY A 137 5.98 4.54 -0.95
N LEU A 138 6.09 4.95 -2.23
CA LEU A 138 5.25 6.00 -2.82
C LEU A 138 3.76 5.65 -2.72
N GLY A 139 3.40 4.44 -3.15
CA GLY A 139 2.03 3.93 -3.14
C GLY A 139 1.45 3.83 -1.74
N THR A 140 2.23 3.35 -0.78
CA THR A 140 1.82 3.23 0.62
C THR A 140 1.53 4.61 1.24
N ALA A 141 2.37 5.63 0.96
CA ALA A 141 2.12 6.99 1.43
C ALA A 141 0.78 7.54 0.90
N ALA A 142 0.50 7.35 -0.40
CA ALA A 142 -0.77 7.78 -0.99
C ALA A 142 -1.97 6.97 -0.46
N PHE A 143 -1.80 5.68 -0.26
CA PHE A 143 -2.84 4.81 0.27
C PHE A 143 -3.22 5.17 1.71
N ILE A 144 -2.23 5.40 2.59
CA ILE A 144 -2.48 5.86 3.96
C ILE A 144 -3.18 7.22 3.97
N ALA A 145 -2.73 8.16 3.13
CA ALA A 145 -3.37 9.47 3.01
C ALA A 145 -4.82 9.36 2.48
N PHE A 146 -5.08 8.42 1.56
CA PHE A 146 -6.42 8.12 1.06
C PHE A 146 -7.32 7.57 2.16
N ILE A 147 -6.88 6.56 2.91
CA ILE A 147 -7.61 6.00 4.04
C ILE A 147 -7.94 7.09 5.08
N ALA A 148 -6.94 7.92 5.42
CA ALA A 148 -7.13 9.01 6.39
C ALA A 148 -8.16 10.05 5.91
N ARG A 149 -8.21 10.33 4.59
CA ARG A 149 -9.23 11.22 3.99
C ARG A 149 -10.63 10.62 4.04
N GLU A 150 -10.74 9.31 3.82
CA GLU A 150 -12.03 8.60 3.80
C GLU A 150 -12.61 8.37 5.21
N ALA A 151 -11.75 8.28 6.22
CA ALA A 151 -12.18 8.12 7.62
C ALA A 151 -12.95 9.34 8.13
N SER A 152 -13.99 9.12 8.93
CA SER A 152 -14.75 10.19 9.54
C SER A 152 -13.99 10.84 10.70
N ARG A 153 -14.24 12.13 10.95
CA ARG A 153 -13.61 12.84 12.08
C ARG A 153 -14.05 12.31 13.45
N LEU A 154 -15.21 11.68 13.54
CA LEU A 154 -15.76 11.14 14.79
C LEU A 154 -15.24 9.74 15.11
N ALA A 155 -14.91 8.95 14.09
CA ALA A 155 -14.51 7.55 14.22
C ALA A 155 -13.16 7.24 13.53
N VAL A 156 -12.26 8.24 13.45
CA VAL A 156 -10.99 8.14 12.70
C VAL A 156 -10.19 6.90 13.07
N ALA A 157 -9.97 6.65 14.36
CA ALA A 157 -9.13 5.54 14.81
C ALA A 157 -9.72 4.18 14.40
N THR A 158 -11.02 3.98 14.62
CA THR A 158 -11.69 2.70 14.33
C THR A 158 -11.83 2.48 12.83
N GLN A 159 -12.22 3.51 12.06
CA GLN A 159 -12.32 3.41 10.61
C GLN A 159 -10.95 3.21 9.96
N LEU A 160 -9.91 3.87 10.45
CA LEU A 160 -8.54 3.66 9.98
C LEU A 160 -8.07 2.23 10.24
N ALA A 161 -8.30 1.69 11.44
CA ALA A 161 -7.99 0.30 11.77
C ALA A 161 -8.75 -0.69 10.89
N MET A 162 -10.05 -0.46 10.68
CA MET A 162 -10.90 -1.28 9.81
C MET A 162 -10.42 -1.27 8.35
N PHE A 163 -10.15 -0.10 7.77
CA PHE A 163 -9.67 0.02 6.40
C PHE A 163 -8.28 -0.62 6.22
N THR A 164 -7.41 -0.46 7.23
CA THR A 164 -6.10 -1.10 7.23
C THR A 164 -6.22 -2.63 7.30
N ALA A 165 -7.15 -3.15 8.13
CA ALA A 165 -7.42 -4.58 8.23
C ALA A 165 -7.97 -5.14 6.91
N LEU A 166 -8.92 -4.44 6.26
CA LEU A 166 -9.44 -4.82 4.94
C LEU A 166 -8.35 -4.84 3.87
N ALA A 167 -7.43 -3.87 3.90
CA ALA A 167 -6.30 -3.83 2.97
C ALA A 167 -5.29 -4.96 3.20
N ALA A 168 -5.27 -5.57 4.37
CA ALA A 168 -4.39 -6.71 4.70
C ALA A 168 -4.98 -8.08 4.33
N LEU A 169 -6.30 -8.17 4.05
CA LEU A 169 -6.97 -9.44 3.72
C LEU A 169 -6.39 -10.19 2.50
N PRO A 170 -5.88 -9.52 1.44
CA PRO A 170 -5.31 -10.20 0.26
C PRO A 170 -3.89 -10.74 0.46
N ARG A 171 -3.51 -11.12 1.67
CA ARG A 171 -2.21 -11.75 1.96
C ARG A 171 -2.31 -13.26 2.06
#